data_06f6ef913a84bfd73ae16f7f103f3f5f
#
_entry.id   06f6ef913a84bfd73ae16f7f103f3f5f
#
_cell.length_a   1.000
_cell.length_b   1.000
_cell.length_c   1.000
_cell.angle_alpha   90.00
_cell.angle_beta   90.00
_cell.angle_gamma   90.00
#
_symmetry.space_group_name_H-M   'P 1'
#
loop_
_entity.id
_entity.type
_entity.pdbx_description
1 polymer ?
#
loop_
_entity_poly.entity_id
_entity_poly.type
_entity_poly.pdbx_seq_one_letter_code
_entity_poly.pdbx_strand_id
1 'polypeptide(L)'
;MQIGNVTINGKLALAPMAGVTDLAFRHICREHGAALTVTEMVSAKALCYKDKKTPRLLELGADEHPAAAQIFGHEPDTMAEGAKLALEKSGCDIIDINMGCPVHKVVATGAGSALTVSYTHLTLPT
;
A
#
# COMPACT_ATOMS: atom_id res chain seq x y z
N MET A 1 -16.59 -0.28 -9.89
CA MET A 1 -15.69 -1.45 -9.72
C MET A 1 -15.80 -1.91 -8.29
N GLN A 2 -15.59 -3.21 -8.01
CA GLN A 2 -15.62 -3.74 -6.65
C GLN A 2 -14.35 -4.56 -6.40
N ILE A 3 -13.75 -4.39 -5.22
CA ILE A 3 -12.61 -5.17 -4.73
C ILE A 3 -13.03 -5.76 -3.39
N GLY A 4 -13.24 -7.08 -3.34
CA GLY A 4 -13.85 -7.71 -2.18
C GLY A 4 -15.22 -7.11 -1.87
N ASN A 5 -15.40 -6.57 -0.67
CA ASN A 5 -16.60 -5.86 -0.23
C ASN A 5 -16.51 -4.33 -0.41
N VAL A 6 -15.42 -3.81 -0.94
CA VAL A 6 -15.20 -2.38 -1.14
C VAL A 6 -15.70 -1.96 -2.52
N THR A 7 -16.64 -1.02 -2.58
CA THR A 7 -17.16 -0.45 -3.83
C THR A 7 -16.40 0.82 -4.19
N ILE A 8 -15.85 0.87 -5.40
CA ILE A 8 -15.14 2.02 -5.95
C ILE A 8 -16.03 2.68 -7.00
N ASN A 9 -16.58 3.86 -6.67
CA ASN A 9 -17.51 4.61 -7.50
C ASN A 9 -16.77 5.61 -8.40
N GLY A 10 -16.11 5.10 -9.43
CA GLY A 10 -15.39 5.90 -10.41
C GLY A 10 -14.47 5.07 -11.29
N LYS A 11 -13.76 5.77 -12.19
CA LYS A 11 -12.89 5.15 -13.20
C LYS A 11 -11.41 5.44 -13.00
N LEU A 12 -11.08 6.38 -12.09
CA LEU A 12 -9.71 6.82 -11.85
C LEU A 12 -9.22 6.34 -10.49
N ALA A 13 -8.03 5.77 -10.46
CA ALA A 13 -7.31 5.45 -9.25
C ALA A 13 -5.95 6.16 -9.27
N LEU A 14 -5.57 6.77 -8.16
CA LEU A 14 -4.24 7.36 -8.00
C LEU A 14 -3.28 6.27 -7.54
N ALA A 15 -2.28 5.97 -8.38
CA ALA A 15 -1.20 5.06 -8.02
C ALA A 15 -0.24 5.70 -7.00
N PRO A 16 0.40 4.89 -6.12
CA PRO A 16 1.36 5.40 -5.16
C PRO A 16 2.67 5.83 -5.82
N MET A 17 3.20 6.96 -5.39
CA MET A 17 4.52 7.47 -5.80
C MET A 17 5.26 7.97 -4.57
N ALA A 18 6.36 7.31 -4.21
CA ALA A 18 7.18 7.68 -3.05
C ALA A 18 7.68 9.13 -3.15
N GLY A 19 7.46 9.92 -2.11
CA GLY A 19 7.80 11.34 -2.05
C GLY A 19 6.87 12.27 -2.83
N VAL A 20 5.76 11.76 -3.37
CA VAL A 20 4.79 12.54 -4.16
C VAL A 20 3.37 12.38 -3.65
N THR A 21 2.91 11.14 -3.44
CA THR A 21 1.53 10.88 -3.05
C THR A 21 1.32 10.98 -1.53
N ASP A 22 1.76 12.09 -0.96
CA ASP A 22 1.45 12.45 0.42
C ASP A 22 -0.05 12.77 0.59
N LEU A 23 -0.46 12.97 1.82
CA LEU A 23 -1.86 13.27 2.16
C LEU A 23 -2.42 14.45 1.36
N ALA A 24 -1.65 15.53 1.22
CA ALA A 24 -2.11 16.74 0.53
C ALA A 24 -2.31 16.50 -0.97
N PHE A 25 -1.39 15.81 -1.61
CA PHE A 25 -1.50 15.48 -3.03
C PHE A 25 -2.66 14.52 -3.30
N ARG A 26 -2.86 13.50 -2.45
CA ARG A 26 -3.99 12.57 -2.59
C ARG A 26 -5.34 13.28 -2.42
N HIS A 27 -5.43 14.23 -1.47
CA HIS A 27 -6.61 15.06 -1.29
C HIS A 27 -6.97 15.83 -2.56
N ILE A 28 -6.01 16.53 -3.17
CA ILE A 28 -6.22 17.24 -4.44
C ILE A 28 -6.69 16.29 -5.54
N CYS A 29 -6.08 15.11 -5.66
CA CYS A 29 -6.48 14.13 -6.67
C CYS A 29 -7.92 13.64 -6.45
N ARG A 30 -8.35 13.48 -5.21
CA ARG A 30 -9.76 13.13 -4.90
C ARG A 30 -10.72 14.23 -5.31
N GLU A 31 -10.42 15.49 -5.03
CA GLU A 31 -11.22 16.64 -5.50
C GLU A 31 -11.36 16.66 -7.03
N HIS A 32 -10.35 16.13 -7.75
CA HIS A 32 -10.34 16.02 -9.21
C HIS A 32 -10.83 14.66 -9.73
N GLY A 33 -11.49 13.85 -8.90
CA GLY A 33 -12.23 12.67 -9.32
C GLY A 33 -11.49 11.33 -9.19
N ALA A 34 -10.37 11.25 -8.44
CA ALA A 34 -9.79 9.97 -8.06
C ALA A 34 -10.75 9.23 -7.13
N ALA A 35 -11.26 8.09 -7.57
CA ALA A 35 -12.22 7.29 -6.82
C ALA A 35 -11.56 6.32 -5.83
N LEU A 36 -10.28 6.04 -6.02
CA LEU A 36 -9.42 5.28 -5.11
C LEU A 36 -8.06 5.98 -5.03
N THR A 37 -7.54 6.12 -3.83
CA THR A 37 -6.17 6.59 -3.58
C THR A 37 -5.37 5.52 -2.88
N VAL A 38 -4.05 5.50 -3.12
CA VAL A 38 -3.13 4.57 -2.47
C VAL A 38 -2.03 5.36 -1.77
N THR A 39 -1.76 5.04 -0.50
CA THR A 39 -0.69 5.69 0.26
C THR A 39 0.69 5.41 -0.35
N GLU A 40 1.70 6.18 0.02
CA GLU A 40 3.07 5.79 -0.25
C GLU A 40 3.38 4.43 0.36
N MET A 41 4.29 3.67 -0.28
CA MET A 41 4.64 2.34 0.21
C MET A 41 5.41 2.39 1.53
N VAL A 42 5.02 1.57 2.49
CA VAL A 42 5.71 1.42 3.78
C VAL A 42 6.25 0.02 3.97
N SER A 43 7.38 -0.09 4.65
CA SER A 43 7.96 -1.39 4.97
C SER A 43 7.14 -2.10 6.04
N ALA A 44 6.63 -3.30 5.75
CA ALA A 44 5.96 -4.15 6.73
C ALA A 44 6.87 -4.44 7.93
N LYS A 45 8.15 -4.69 7.68
CA LYS A 45 9.16 -4.88 8.72
C LYS A 45 9.31 -3.65 9.61
N ALA A 46 9.36 -2.43 9.04
CA ALA A 46 9.45 -1.20 9.82
C ALA A 46 8.22 -0.97 10.71
N LEU A 47 7.03 -1.35 10.25
CA LEU A 47 5.80 -1.32 11.06
C LEU A 47 5.90 -2.25 12.26
N CYS A 48 6.37 -3.49 12.07
CA CYS A 48 6.57 -4.46 13.14
C CYS A 48 7.59 -3.98 14.19
N TYR A 49 8.63 -3.27 13.76
CA TYR A 49 9.64 -2.68 14.66
C TYR A 49 9.25 -1.32 15.26
N LYS A 50 7.99 -0.88 15.08
CA LYS A 50 7.43 0.36 15.64
C LYS A 50 8.21 1.63 15.25
N ASP A 51 8.67 1.69 13.99
CA ASP A 51 9.29 2.90 13.47
C ASP A 51 8.36 4.11 13.59
N LYS A 52 8.89 5.24 14.08
CA LYS A 52 8.09 6.44 14.38
C LYS A 52 7.71 7.24 13.13
N LYS A 53 8.42 7.08 12.03
CA LYS A 53 8.20 7.85 10.78
C LYS A 53 7.17 7.17 9.87
N THR A 54 7.18 5.86 9.84
CA THR A 54 6.31 5.04 8.98
C THR A 54 4.82 5.34 9.14
N PRO A 55 4.25 5.56 10.36
CA PRO A 55 2.82 5.85 10.50
C PRO A 55 2.34 7.10 9.77
N ARG A 56 3.19 8.11 9.61
CA ARG A 56 2.83 9.34 8.88
C ARG A 56 2.54 9.10 7.40
N LEU A 57 3.20 8.11 6.79
CA LEU A 57 2.97 7.75 5.40
C LEU A 57 1.64 7.00 5.19
N LEU A 58 1.07 6.49 6.29
CA LEU A 58 -0.21 5.79 6.30
C LEU A 58 -1.40 6.68 6.67
N GLU A 59 -1.15 7.95 7.01
CA GLU A 59 -2.21 8.88 7.40
C GLU A 59 -3.17 9.12 6.25
N LEU A 60 -4.47 8.99 6.52
CA LEU A 60 -5.55 9.24 5.56
C LEU A 60 -6.34 10.48 5.95
N GLY A 61 -6.86 11.18 4.96
CA GLY A 61 -7.81 12.26 5.17
C GLY A 61 -9.18 11.74 5.65
N ALA A 62 -9.94 12.57 6.37
CA ALA A 62 -11.26 12.19 6.91
C ALA A 62 -12.22 11.69 5.82
N ASP A 63 -12.12 12.24 4.61
CA ASP A 63 -12.99 11.91 3.47
C ASP A 63 -12.28 11.04 2.43
N GLU A 64 -11.11 10.47 2.78
CA GLU A 64 -10.28 9.69 1.86
C GLU A 64 -10.66 8.20 1.87
N HIS A 65 -11.93 7.92 1.55
CA HIS A 65 -12.47 6.56 1.41
C HIS A 65 -13.22 6.39 0.07
N PRO A 66 -13.04 5.27 -0.65
CA PRO A 66 -12.12 4.17 -0.34
C PRO A 66 -10.65 4.54 -0.58
N ALA A 67 -9.79 4.04 0.29
CA ALA A 67 -8.35 4.22 0.21
C ALA A 67 -7.61 2.90 0.49
N ALA A 68 -6.43 2.74 -0.11
CA ALA A 68 -5.55 1.61 0.14
C ALA A 68 -4.27 2.06 0.84
N ALA A 69 -3.80 1.26 1.80
CA ALA A 69 -2.46 1.39 2.36
C ALA A 69 -1.52 0.41 1.65
N GLN A 70 -0.45 0.94 1.03
CA GLN A 70 0.52 0.08 0.35
C GLN A 70 1.66 -0.32 1.28
N ILE A 71 1.90 -1.62 1.37
CA ILE A 71 3.02 -2.19 2.12
C ILE A 71 3.99 -2.93 1.19
N PHE A 72 5.26 -3.05 1.59
CA PHE A 72 6.23 -3.90 0.90
C PHE A 72 7.04 -4.74 1.90
N GLY A 73 7.47 -5.89 1.43
CA GLY A 73 8.25 -6.88 2.16
C GLY A 73 8.29 -8.18 1.37
N HIS A 74 8.94 -9.20 1.91
CA HIS A 74 9.05 -10.50 1.24
C HIS A 74 8.70 -11.68 2.15
N GLU A 75 8.80 -11.50 3.48
CA GLU A 75 8.52 -12.58 4.42
C GLU A 75 7.03 -12.65 4.77
N PRO A 76 6.34 -13.78 4.54
CA PRO A 76 4.89 -13.89 4.71
C PRO A 76 4.39 -13.49 6.08
N ASP A 77 5.03 -13.95 7.16
CA ASP A 77 4.62 -13.66 8.54
C ASP A 77 4.76 -12.16 8.87
N THR A 78 5.88 -11.57 8.46
CA THR A 78 6.13 -10.12 8.61
C THR A 78 5.12 -9.31 7.77
N MET A 79 4.78 -9.78 6.57
CA MET A 79 3.79 -9.13 5.72
C MET A 79 2.39 -9.20 6.33
N ALA A 80 2.01 -10.36 6.88
CA ALA A 80 0.73 -10.54 7.53
C ALA A 80 0.57 -9.63 8.75
N GLU A 81 1.58 -9.55 9.61
CA GLU A 81 1.57 -8.68 10.77
C GLU A 81 1.64 -7.19 10.37
N GLY A 82 2.49 -6.84 9.39
CA GLY A 82 2.57 -5.50 8.84
C GLY A 82 1.26 -5.03 8.23
N ALA A 83 0.51 -5.92 7.56
CA ALA A 83 -0.81 -5.62 7.01
C ALA A 83 -1.83 -5.28 8.11
N LYS A 84 -1.86 -6.04 9.20
CA LYS A 84 -2.72 -5.76 10.37
C LYS A 84 -2.39 -4.39 10.96
N LEU A 85 -1.11 -4.12 11.21
CA LEU A 85 -0.65 -2.85 11.76
C LEU A 85 -0.93 -1.67 10.83
N ALA A 86 -0.80 -1.85 9.50
CA ALA A 86 -1.15 -0.84 8.53
C ALA A 86 -2.64 -0.52 8.57
N LEU A 87 -3.49 -1.54 8.61
CA LEU A 87 -4.94 -1.40 8.72
C LEU A 87 -5.35 -0.67 10.01
N GLU A 88 -4.81 -1.09 11.15
CA GLU A 88 -5.11 -0.46 12.44
C GLU A 88 -4.68 1.00 12.52
N LYS A 89 -3.54 1.35 11.91
CA LYS A 89 -2.99 2.72 11.97
C LYS A 89 -3.62 3.66 10.96
N SER A 90 -3.95 3.19 9.78
CA SER A 90 -4.50 4.04 8.71
C SER A 90 -6.03 4.07 8.71
N GLY A 91 -6.69 2.99 9.14
CA GLY A 91 -8.13 2.80 8.92
C GLY A 91 -8.49 2.59 7.45
N CYS A 92 -7.54 2.19 6.60
CA CYS A 92 -7.77 2.00 5.16
C CYS A 92 -8.78 0.88 4.88
N ASP A 93 -9.35 0.91 3.69
CA ASP A 93 -10.33 -0.08 3.23
C ASP A 93 -9.66 -1.29 2.56
N ILE A 94 -8.45 -1.10 2.03
CA ILE A 94 -7.72 -2.10 1.24
C ILE A 94 -6.24 -2.08 1.67
N ILE A 95 -5.65 -3.26 1.77
CA ILE A 95 -4.19 -3.42 1.82
C ILE A 95 -3.68 -3.74 0.41
N ASP A 96 -2.75 -2.93 -0.06
CA ASP A 96 -2.08 -3.12 -1.34
C ASP A 96 -0.64 -3.61 -1.13
N ILE A 97 -0.23 -4.65 -1.85
CA ILE A 97 1.10 -5.24 -1.74
C ILE A 97 1.95 -4.78 -2.92
N ASN A 98 3.03 -4.04 -2.65
CA ASN A 98 3.94 -3.60 -3.69
C ASN A 98 4.75 -4.78 -4.26
N MET A 99 4.48 -5.09 -5.52
CA MET A 99 5.20 -6.11 -6.30
C MET A 99 5.85 -5.53 -7.56
N GLY A 100 5.92 -4.21 -7.66
CA GLY A 100 6.41 -3.54 -8.88
C GLY A 100 7.63 -2.64 -8.68
N CYS A 101 7.98 -2.25 -7.46
CA CYS A 101 9.09 -1.33 -7.21
C CYS A 101 10.43 -1.92 -7.69
N PRO A 102 11.12 -1.29 -8.67
CA PRO A 102 12.39 -1.78 -9.21
C PRO A 102 13.62 -1.25 -8.46
N VAL A 103 13.42 -0.41 -7.44
CA VAL A 103 14.53 0.24 -6.72
C VAL A 103 15.44 -0.83 -6.08
N HIS A 104 16.73 -0.77 -6.38
CA HIS A 104 17.73 -1.75 -5.93
C HIS A 104 17.65 -2.05 -4.43
N LYS A 105 17.50 -1.02 -3.59
CA LYS A 105 17.38 -1.15 -2.13
C LYS A 105 16.18 -2.01 -1.70
N VAL A 106 15.09 -1.99 -2.46
CA VAL A 106 13.89 -2.81 -2.20
C VAL A 106 14.07 -4.21 -2.79
N VAL A 107 14.48 -4.30 -4.05
CA VAL A 107 14.67 -5.56 -4.77
C VAL A 107 15.74 -6.44 -4.13
N ALA A 108 16.83 -5.86 -3.63
CA ALA A 108 17.90 -6.58 -2.95
C ALA A 108 17.44 -7.28 -1.65
N THR A 109 16.30 -6.88 -1.08
CA THR A 109 15.70 -7.58 0.08
C THR A 109 14.72 -8.68 -0.31
N GLY A 110 14.51 -8.94 -1.59
CA GLY A 110 13.51 -9.89 -2.09
C GLY A 110 12.09 -9.32 -2.21
N ALA A 111 11.92 -8.01 -1.98
CA ALA A 111 10.63 -7.31 -2.03
C ALA A 111 10.43 -6.58 -3.37
N GLY A 112 9.29 -5.91 -3.51
CA GLY A 112 8.96 -5.16 -4.72
C GLY A 112 8.92 -6.06 -5.96
N SER A 113 9.57 -5.66 -7.05
CA SER A 113 9.55 -6.43 -8.30
C SER A 113 10.24 -7.79 -8.20
N ALA A 114 11.06 -8.05 -7.18
CA ALA A 114 11.63 -9.39 -6.94
C ALA A 114 10.55 -10.43 -6.64
N LEU A 115 9.41 -10.05 -6.08
CA LEU A 115 8.30 -10.97 -5.80
C LEU A 115 7.69 -11.56 -7.08
N THR A 116 7.73 -10.82 -8.19
CA THR A 116 7.14 -11.27 -9.47
C THR A 116 7.91 -12.43 -10.12
N VAL A 117 9.17 -12.64 -9.74
CA VAL A 117 10.01 -13.75 -10.20
C VAL A 117 10.21 -14.83 -9.13
N SER A 118 9.59 -14.67 -7.96
CA SER A 118 9.68 -15.64 -6.86
C SER A 118 8.53 -16.64 -6.92
N TYR A 119 8.78 -17.82 -7.46
CA TYR A 119 7.80 -18.91 -7.52
C TYR A 119 7.41 -19.48 -6.15
N THR A 120 8.15 -19.16 -5.09
CA THR A 120 7.91 -19.66 -3.74
C THR A 120 6.95 -18.79 -2.91
N HIS A 121 6.71 -17.54 -3.34
CA HIS A 121 5.94 -16.56 -2.59
C HIS A 121 4.59 -16.19 -3.24
N LEU A 122 4.42 -16.53 -4.51
CA LEU A 122 3.22 -16.29 -5.30
C LEU A 122 2.70 -17.61 -5.85
N THR A 123 1.80 -18.25 -5.14
CA THR A 123 0.89 -19.22 -5.73
C THR A 123 -0.31 -18.47 -6.27
N LEU A 124 -0.35 -18.24 -7.56
CA LEU A 124 -1.59 -17.84 -8.21
C LEU A 124 -2.53 -19.05 -8.20
N PRO A 125 -3.79 -18.88 -7.78
CA PRO A 125 -4.76 -19.96 -7.94
C PRO A 125 -4.93 -20.25 -9.44
N THR A 126 -4.68 -21.49 -9.82
CA THR A 126 -4.96 -22.01 -11.16
C THR A 126 -6.44 -22.26 -11.33
#